data_9b975f0f565cebf614f732a7d07ef2bd
#
_entry.id   9b975f0f565cebf614f732a7d07ef2bd
#
_cell.length_a   1.000
_cell.length_b   1.000
_cell.length_c   1.000
_cell.angle_alpha   90.00
_cell.angle_beta   90.00
_cell.angle_gamma   90.00
#
_symmetry.space_group_name_H-M   'P 1'
#
loop_
_entity.id
_entity.type
_entity.pdbx_description
1 polymer ?
#
loop_
_entity_poly.entity_id
_entity_poly.type
_entity_poly.pdbx_seq_one_letter_code
_entity_poly.pdbx_strand_id
1 'polypeptide(L)'
;MHATLCSILSDAVESGFLRHNPAWRTYRYAGRKTEKKIADAETVGKIISALENESIKYETYFKLVIATGMRRGECCALQWGDIDWEQRSIHIRRNAVKMTDEEIFTKAPNTVSGDRYVYFSLEMESLLKEYRQECVWETETYDGRDLEDGDFLFRRKGCRLPMTPSTFTWRFKLILKKHGLPEYLNVHSLRHTNASLLIANGTDVATVAGLLGHSQPSTTLDIYTHAFDKNKQAASRALQEGLEI
;
A
#
# COMPACT_ATOMS: atom_id res chain seq x y z
N MET A 1 0.04 -11.48 -19.44
CA MET A 1 -0.17 -12.71 -20.24
C MET A 1 1.07 -13.61 -20.24
N HIS A 2 2.26 -13.22 -20.75
CA HIS A 2 3.46 -14.07 -20.77
C HIS A 2 3.90 -14.57 -19.38
N ALA A 3 3.97 -13.69 -18.38
CA ALA A 3 4.34 -14.08 -17.00
C ALA A 3 3.38 -15.12 -16.40
N THR A 4 2.08 -14.95 -16.61
CA THR A 4 1.05 -15.90 -16.17
C THR A 4 1.19 -17.25 -16.87
N LEU A 5 1.42 -17.24 -18.18
CA LEU A 5 1.66 -18.47 -18.94
C LEU A 5 2.93 -19.20 -18.47
N CYS A 6 4.02 -18.44 -18.25
CA CYS A 6 5.25 -19.04 -17.70
C CYS A 6 5.03 -19.66 -16.31
N SER A 7 4.25 -19.02 -15.44
CA SER A 7 3.92 -19.57 -14.12
C SER A 7 3.14 -20.87 -14.24
N ILE A 8 2.06 -20.88 -15.01
CA ILE A 8 1.23 -22.08 -15.23
C ILE A 8 2.06 -23.24 -15.78
N LEU A 9 2.93 -22.96 -16.76
CA LEU A 9 3.77 -23.99 -17.35
C LEU A 9 4.89 -24.46 -16.40
N SER A 10 5.38 -23.59 -15.50
CA SER A 10 6.30 -24.00 -14.44
C SER A 10 5.63 -24.91 -13.42
N ASP A 11 4.42 -24.56 -13.00
CA ASP A 11 3.62 -25.42 -12.10
C ASP A 11 3.34 -26.80 -12.74
N ALA A 12 3.11 -26.84 -14.06
CA ALA A 12 2.94 -28.07 -14.80
C ALA A 12 4.23 -28.92 -14.87
N VAL A 13 5.41 -28.30 -14.89
CA VAL A 13 6.71 -29.00 -14.78
C VAL A 13 6.91 -29.54 -13.37
N GLU A 14 6.65 -28.75 -12.33
CA GLU A 14 6.75 -29.17 -10.93
C GLU A 14 5.79 -30.32 -10.61
N SER A 15 4.60 -30.31 -11.23
CA SER A 15 3.59 -31.39 -11.13
C SER A 15 3.87 -32.59 -12.00
N GLY A 16 4.96 -32.61 -12.79
CA GLY A 16 5.36 -33.74 -13.63
C GLY A 16 4.60 -33.87 -14.96
N PHE A 17 3.71 -32.94 -15.31
CA PHE A 17 2.97 -32.96 -16.58
C PHE A 17 3.83 -32.56 -17.78
N LEU A 18 4.89 -31.73 -17.55
CA LEU A 18 5.82 -31.30 -18.57
C LEU A 18 7.26 -31.60 -18.14
N ARG A 19 8.12 -31.92 -19.08
CA ARG A 19 9.57 -32.14 -18.83
C ARG A 19 10.31 -30.79 -18.67
N HIS A 20 9.87 -29.75 -19.37
CA HIS A 20 10.44 -28.40 -19.32
C HIS A 20 9.36 -27.38 -19.66
N ASN A 21 9.56 -26.16 -19.21
CA ASN A 21 8.67 -25.04 -19.51
C ASN A 21 8.99 -24.47 -20.90
N PRO A 22 8.14 -24.66 -21.92
CA PRO A 22 8.43 -24.17 -23.27
C PRO A 22 8.39 -22.64 -23.40
N ALA A 23 7.80 -21.94 -22.44
CA ALA A 23 7.82 -20.47 -22.39
C ALA A 23 9.04 -19.91 -21.65
N TRP A 24 9.91 -20.76 -21.12
CA TRP A 24 11.12 -20.36 -20.43
C TRP A 24 12.12 -19.78 -21.43
N ARG A 25 12.57 -18.54 -21.20
CA ARG A 25 13.50 -17.79 -22.06
C ARG A 25 12.96 -17.47 -23.47
N THR A 26 11.66 -17.56 -23.72
CA THR A 26 11.13 -17.03 -24.97
C THR A 26 11.28 -15.52 -25.02
N TYR A 27 11.50 -14.98 -26.23
CA TYR A 27 11.70 -13.55 -26.45
C TYR A 27 10.48 -12.78 -25.89
N ARG A 28 10.76 -11.94 -24.89
CA ARG A 28 9.75 -10.97 -24.39
C ARG A 28 9.83 -9.75 -25.28
N TYR A 29 8.77 -9.48 -26.02
CA TYR A 29 8.63 -8.15 -26.60
C TYR A 29 8.64 -7.16 -25.43
N ALA A 30 9.74 -6.40 -25.30
CA ALA A 30 9.83 -5.32 -24.33
C ALA A 30 8.86 -4.21 -24.78
N GLY A 31 7.61 -4.32 -24.37
CA GLY A 31 6.67 -3.21 -24.49
C GLY A 31 7.30 -1.96 -23.88
N ARG A 32 7.03 -0.78 -24.45
CA ARG A 32 7.47 0.50 -23.86
C ARG A 32 7.17 0.47 -22.37
N LYS A 33 8.21 0.69 -21.53
CA LYS A 33 8.00 0.91 -20.09
C LYS A 33 7.02 2.09 -19.98
N THR A 34 5.80 1.82 -19.56
CA THR A 34 4.82 2.88 -19.26
C THR A 34 5.33 3.58 -18.00
N GLU A 35 5.56 4.88 -18.08
CA GLU A 35 5.88 5.69 -16.91
C GLU A 35 4.78 5.48 -15.86
N LYS A 36 5.19 5.13 -14.65
CA LYS A 36 4.25 4.99 -13.55
C LYS A 36 3.78 6.39 -13.15
N LYS A 37 2.51 6.62 -13.30
CA LYS A 37 1.87 7.87 -12.93
C LYS A 37 1.81 7.97 -11.41
N ILE A 38 2.60 8.84 -10.84
CA ILE A 38 2.67 9.17 -9.41
C ILE A 38 2.12 10.58 -9.19
N ALA A 39 1.66 10.86 -7.97
CA ALA A 39 1.29 12.21 -7.57
C ALA A 39 2.54 12.96 -7.09
N ASP A 40 2.63 14.24 -7.39
CA ASP A 40 3.60 15.13 -6.74
C ASP A 40 3.11 15.58 -5.36
N ALA A 41 3.95 16.25 -4.60
CA ALA A 41 3.63 16.67 -3.23
C ALA A 41 2.42 17.62 -3.18
N GLU A 42 2.25 18.50 -4.18
CA GLU A 42 1.10 19.41 -4.27
C GLU A 42 -0.20 18.62 -4.47
N THR A 43 -0.20 17.66 -5.40
CA THR A 43 -1.36 16.78 -5.65
C THR A 43 -1.69 15.95 -4.41
N VAL A 44 -0.69 15.45 -3.67
CA VAL A 44 -0.91 14.73 -2.41
C VAL A 44 -1.56 15.64 -1.38
N GLY A 45 -1.11 16.89 -1.23
CA GLY A 45 -1.75 17.88 -0.36
C GLY A 45 -3.22 18.10 -0.70
N LYS A 46 -3.54 18.25 -1.98
CA LYS A 46 -4.94 18.37 -2.46
C LYS A 46 -5.77 17.11 -2.16
N ILE A 47 -5.18 15.92 -2.31
CA ILE A 47 -5.86 14.66 -1.95
C ILE A 47 -6.14 14.64 -0.43
N ILE A 48 -5.17 14.97 0.41
CA ILE A 48 -5.34 14.99 1.87
C ILE A 48 -6.48 15.93 2.27
N SER A 49 -6.51 17.16 1.74
CA SER A 49 -7.59 18.12 1.99
C SER A 49 -8.96 17.64 1.48
N ALA A 50 -8.99 16.92 0.35
CA ALA A 50 -10.23 16.32 -0.16
C ALA A 50 -10.75 15.21 0.76
N LEU A 51 -9.86 14.44 1.39
CA LEU A 51 -10.22 13.35 2.30
C LEU A 51 -10.89 13.84 3.59
N GLU A 52 -10.56 15.06 4.07
CA GLU A 52 -11.18 15.68 5.26
C GLU A 52 -12.68 15.95 5.08
N ASN A 53 -13.19 15.92 3.86
CA ASN A 53 -14.62 16.05 3.54
C ASN A 53 -15.32 14.70 3.33
N GLU A 54 -14.64 13.60 3.61
CA GLU A 54 -15.18 12.25 3.49
C GLU A 54 -15.52 11.67 4.88
N SER A 55 -16.18 10.51 4.96
CA SER A 55 -16.37 9.88 6.27
C SER A 55 -15.02 9.47 6.86
N ILE A 56 -14.89 9.56 8.17
CA ILE A 56 -13.66 9.26 8.91
C ILE A 56 -13.06 7.89 8.54
N LYS A 57 -13.89 6.91 8.22
CA LYS A 57 -13.46 5.59 7.71
C LYS A 57 -12.61 5.70 6.45
N TYR A 58 -13.07 6.46 5.45
CA TYR A 58 -12.34 6.62 4.19
C TYR A 58 -11.16 7.57 4.34
N GLU A 59 -11.31 8.63 5.11
CA GLU A 59 -10.21 9.52 5.46
C GLU A 59 -9.06 8.74 6.10
N THR A 60 -9.33 7.99 7.17
CA THR A 60 -8.34 7.16 7.88
C THR A 60 -7.68 6.17 6.94
N TYR A 61 -8.47 5.44 6.14
CA TYR A 61 -7.93 4.45 5.21
C TYR A 61 -6.92 5.07 4.24
N PHE A 62 -7.31 6.14 3.55
CA PHE A 62 -6.45 6.70 2.50
C PHE A 62 -5.26 7.48 3.08
N LYS A 63 -5.45 8.23 4.17
CA LYS A 63 -4.33 8.89 4.87
C LYS A 63 -3.32 7.85 5.38
N LEU A 64 -3.78 6.72 5.91
CA LEU A 64 -2.92 5.62 6.36
C LEU A 64 -2.14 5.00 5.20
N VAL A 65 -2.78 4.74 4.06
CA VAL A 65 -2.11 4.23 2.85
C VAL A 65 -1.08 5.22 2.31
N ILE A 66 -1.38 6.53 2.31
CA ILE A 66 -0.45 7.58 1.90
C ILE A 66 0.76 7.63 2.84
N ALA A 67 0.53 7.60 4.16
CA ALA A 67 1.58 7.73 5.16
C ALA A 67 2.51 6.52 5.20
N THR A 68 1.98 5.30 5.07
CA THR A 68 2.73 4.06 5.30
C THR A 68 3.11 3.30 4.04
N GLY A 69 2.51 3.62 2.91
CA GLY A 69 2.72 2.90 1.65
C GLY A 69 2.22 1.44 1.67
N MET A 70 1.37 1.04 2.60
CA MET A 70 0.80 -0.32 2.65
C MET A 70 0.10 -0.71 1.35
N ARG A 71 0.10 -2.02 1.06
CA ARG A 71 -0.71 -2.54 -0.03
C ARG A 71 -2.20 -2.45 0.32
N ARG A 72 -3.03 -2.25 -0.68
CA ARG A 72 -4.49 -2.14 -0.54
C ARG A 72 -5.10 -3.25 0.33
N GLY A 73 -4.72 -4.49 0.09
CA GLY A 73 -5.24 -5.64 0.84
C GLY A 73 -4.64 -5.78 2.24
N GLU A 74 -3.40 -5.33 2.46
CA GLU A 74 -2.77 -5.26 3.78
C GLU A 74 -3.56 -4.30 4.68
N CYS A 75 -3.84 -3.09 4.19
CA CYS A 75 -4.62 -2.10 4.92
C CYS A 75 -6.04 -2.60 5.24
N CYS A 76 -6.72 -3.28 4.30
CA CYS A 76 -8.04 -3.89 4.57
C CYS A 76 -7.99 -5.00 5.64
N ALA A 77 -6.85 -5.68 5.81
CA ALA A 77 -6.70 -6.81 6.72
C ALA A 77 -6.22 -6.41 8.12
N LEU A 78 -6.04 -5.11 8.39
CA LEU A 78 -5.62 -4.62 9.70
C LEU A 78 -6.69 -4.90 10.75
N GLN A 79 -6.26 -5.36 11.91
CA GLN A 79 -7.06 -5.51 13.12
C GLN A 79 -6.59 -4.51 14.18
N TRP A 80 -7.46 -4.17 15.12
CA TRP A 80 -7.12 -3.21 16.19
C TRP A 80 -5.93 -3.66 17.02
N GLY A 81 -5.78 -4.96 17.27
CA GLY A 81 -4.61 -5.54 17.94
C GLY A 81 -3.31 -5.53 17.15
N ASP A 82 -3.29 -5.05 15.90
CA ASP A 82 -2.05 -4.84 15.14
C ASP A 82 -1.39 -3.49 15.45
N ILE A 83 -2.08 -2.59 16.17
CA ILE A 83 -1.62 -1.24 16.48
C ILE A 83 -0.92 -1.25 17.83
N ASP A 84 0.35 -0.91 17.84
CA ASP A 84 1.10 -0.55 19.03
C ASP A 84 1.04 0.97 19.22
N TRP A 85 0.26 1.40 20.20
CA TRP A 85 0.03 2.82 20.50
C TRP A 85 1.23 3.51 21.15
N GLU A 86 2.05 2.77 21.92
CA GLU A 86 3.25 3.31 22.56
C GLU A 86 4.34 3.59 21.52
N GLN A 87 4.60 2.60 20.65
CA GLN A 87 5.61 2.70 19.59
C GLN A 87 5.10 3.44 18.36
N ARG A 88 3.81 3.79 18.29
CA ARG A 88 3.14 4.33 17.09
C ARG A 88 3.46 3.51 15.85
N SER A 89 3.30 2.21 15.97
CA SER A 89 3.58 1.27 14.89
C SER A 89 2.40 0.35 14.59
N ILE A 90 2.38 -0.20 13.39
CA ILE A 90 1.39 -1.18 12.95
C ILE A 90 2.12 -2.40 12.42
N HIS A 91 1.77 -3.56 12.93
CA HIS A 91 2.29 -4.84 12.45
C HIS A 91 1.48 -5.35 11.26
N ILE A 92 2.06 -5.32 10.07
CA ILE A 92 1.46 -5.85 8.84
C ILE A 92 1.78 -7.34 8.74
N ARG A 93 0.81 -8.19 9.02
CA ARG A 93 0.95 -9.66 9.03
C ARG A 93 -0.15 -10.40 8.28
N ARG A 94 -1.02 -9.67 7.59
CA ARG A 94 -2.15 -10.25 6.84
C ARG A 94 -2.42 -9.44 5.58
N ASN A 95 -3.09 -10.11 4.62
CA ASN A 95 -3.57 -9.50 3.39
C ASN A 95 -5.00 -9.99 3.11
N ALA A 96 -5.92 -9.06 2.91
CA ALA A 96 -7.30 -9.36 2.54
C ALA A 96 -7.38 -9.62 1.03
N VAL A 97 -7.98 -10.76 0.68
CA VAL A 97 -8.15 -11.20 -0.71
C VAL A 97 -9.62 -11.56 -0.91
N LYS A 98 -10.17 -11.15 -2.04
CA LYS A 98 -11.45 -11.64 -2.54
C LYS A 98 -11.23 -12.28 -3.89
N MET A 99 -11.54 -13.56 -4.01
CA MET A 99 -11.65 -14.24 -5.29
C MET A 99 -13.04 -14.03 -5.88
N THR A 100 -13.18 -14.24 -7.20
CA THR A 100 -14.47 -14.17 -7.87
C THR A 100 -15.38 -15.21 -7.23
N ASP A 101 -16.60 -14.84 -6.88
CA ASP A 101 -17.63 -15.71 -6.29
C ASP A 101 -17.37 -16.27 -4.87
N GLU A 102 -16.27 -15.87 -4.21
CA GLU A 102 -15.98 -16.27 -2.83
C GLU A 102 -16.18 -15.11 -1.85
N GLU A 103 -16.33 -15.45 -0.57
CA GLU A 103 -16.26 -14.47 0.50
C GLU A 103 -14.84 -13.93 0.64
N ILE A 104 -14.73 -12.72 1.18
CA ILE A 104 -13.42 -12.15 1.49
C ILE A 104 -12.77 -12.93 2.63
N PHE A 105 -11.51 -13.27 2.47
CA PHE A 105 -10.71 -13.93 3.50
C PHE A 105 -9.35 -13.23 3.66
N THR A 106 -8.68 -13.51 4.76
CA THR A 106 -7.32 -13.02 5.02
C THR A 106 -6.34 -14.17 4.95
N LYS A 107 -5.17 -13.88 4.39
CA LYS A 107 -4.03 -14.82 4.35
C LYS A 107 -2.75 -14.14 4.81
N ALA A 108 -1.77 -14.91 5.22
CA ALA A 108 -0.43 -14.41 5.49
C ALA A 108 0.16 -13.70 4.25
N PRO A 109 1.11 -12.78 4.42
CA PRO A 109 1.85 -12.21 3.30
C PRO A 109 2.51 -13.30 2.46
N ASN A 110 2.59 -13.09 1.15
CA ASN A 110 3.19 -14.07 0.23
C ASN A 110 4.73 -14.17 0.37
N THR A 111 5.35 -13.26 1.09
CA THR A 111 6.81 -13.19 1.28
C THR A 111 7.13 -12.84 2.73
N VAL A 112 8.30 -13.29 3.22
CA VAL A 112 8.80 -12.94 4.55
C VAL A 112 8.89 -11.42 4.73
N SER A 113 9.32 -10.69 3.70
CA SER A 113 9.36 -9.21 3.71
C SER A 113 7.98 -8.54 3.77
N GLY A 114 6.90 -9.29 3.60
CA GLY A 114 5.54 -8.80 3.77
C GLY A 114 5.14 -8.68 5.23
N ASP A 115 5.77 -9.46 6.13
CA ASP A 115 5.63 -9.34 7.58
C ASP A 115 6.59 -8.24 8.06
N ARG A 116 6.03 -7.11 8.50
CA ARG A 116 6.80 -5.92 8.83
C ARG A 116 6.04 -4.94 9.70
N TYR A 117 6.78 -4.04 10.31
CA TYR A 117 6.22 -2.88 11.01
C TYR A 117 6.29 -1.63 10.13
N VAL A 118 5.26 -0.80 10.21
CA VAL A 118 5.24 0.56 9.68
C VAL A 118 4.89 1.52 10.81
N TYR A 119 5.33 2.77 10.69
CA TYR A 119 5.21 3.76 11.75
C TYR A 119 4.28 4.89 11.32
N PHE A 120 3.63 5.54 12.28
CA PHE A 120 2.72 6.64 12.04
C PHE A 120 2.99 7.83 12.98
N SER A 121 2.56 9.01 12.57
CA SER A 121 2.75 10.27 13.30
C SER A 121 1.70 10.46 14.39
N LEU A 122 1.89 11.50 15.23
CA LEU A 122 0.91 11.90 16.25
C LEU A 122 -0.44 12.31 15.65
N GLU A 123 -0.42 12.96 14.48
CA GLU A 123 -1.65 13.34 13.78
C GLU A 123 -2.43 12.11 13.32
N MET A 124 -1.72 11.10 12.80
CA MET A 124 -2.34 9.84 12.42
C MET A 124 -2.85 9.07 13.65
N GLU A 125 -2.14 9.13 14.78
CA GLU A 125 -2.59 8.53 16.04
C GLU A 125 -3.93 9.15 16.47
N SER A 126 -4.04 10.48 16.41
CA SER A 126 -5.28 11.20 16.75
C SER A 126 -6.44 10.77 15.86
N LEU A 127 -6.21 10.70 14.55
CA LEU A 127 -7.23 10.24 13.58
C LEU A 127 -7.63 8.77 13.81
N LEU A 128 -6.68 7.88 14.10
CA LEU A 128 -6.96 6.48 14.41
C LEU A 128 -7.77 6.33 15.72
N LYS A 129 -7.49 7.14 16.74
CA LYS A 129 -8.26 7.16 18.00
C LYS A 129 -9.69 7.65 17.79
N GLU A 130 -9.86 8.70 17.01
CA GLU A 130 -11.19 9.22 16.66
C GLU A 130 -11.98 8.17 15.86
N TYR A 131 -11.37 7.57 14.86
CA TYR A 131 -11.99 6.49 14.08
C TYR A 131 -12.34 5.26 14.94
N ARG A 132 -11.49 4.93 15.93
CA ARG A 132 -11.77 3.85 16.87
C ARG A 132 -13.02 4.12 17.69
N GLN A 133 -13.26 5.37 18.10
CA GLN A 133 -14.49 5.75 18.82
C GLN A 133 -15.74 5.53 17.95
N GLU A 134 -15.69 5.89 16.66
CA GLU A 134 -16.78 5.57 15.71
C GLU A 134 -16.99 4.05 15.59
N CYS A 135 -15.90 3.27 15.51
CA CYS A 135 -15.99 1.81 15.44
C CYS A 135 -16.56 1.19 16.72
N VAL A 136 -16.24 1.71 17.91
CA VAL A 136 -16.85 1.29 19.17
C VAL A 136 -18.35 1.52 19.11
N TRP A 137 -18.79 2.74 18.79
CA TRP A 137 -20.21 3.06 18.67
C TRP A 137 -20.92 2.20 17.61
N GLU A 138 -20.31 2.00 16.42
CA GLU A 138 -20.87 1.13 15.38
C GLU A 138 -21.02 -0.33 15.90
N THR A 139 -20.05 -0.84 16.65
CA THR A 139 -20.04 -2.22 17.14
C THR A 139 -21.10 -2.43 18.21
N GLU A 140 -21.21 -1.51 19.16
CA GLU A 140 -22.26 -1.54 20.20
C GLU A 140 -23.66 -1.45 19.58
N THR A 141 -23.83 -0.51 18.62
CA THR A 141 -25.16 -0.23 18.03
C THR A 141 -25.65 -1.33 17.10
N TYR A 142 -24.79 -1.87 16.25
CA TYR A 142 -25.19 -2.80 15.18
C TYR A 142 -24.89 -4.26 15.49
N ASP A 143 -23.86 -4.55 16.29
CA ASP A 143 -23.46 -5.92 16.61
C ASP A 143 -23.87 -6.31 18.06
N GLY A 144 -24.24 -5.34 18.91
CA GLY A 144 -24.66 -5.54 20.30
C GLY A 144 -23.52 -6.06 21.20
N ARG A 145 -22.28 -5.71 20.93
CA ARG A 145 -21.08 -6.15 21.63
C ARG A 145 -19.98 -5.08 21.67
N ASP A 146 -18.98 -5.29 22.49
CA ASP A 146 -17.79 -4.44 22.53
C ASP A 146 -16.89 -4.67 21.30
N LEU A 147 -16.10 -3.64 20.98
CA LEU A 147 -15.05 -3.73 19.98
C LEU A 147 -13.84 -4.48 20.55
N GLU A 148 -13.39 -5.53 19.86
CA GLU A 148 -12.29 -6.40 20.26
C GLU A 148 -11.02 -6.12 19.42
N ASP A 149 -9.85 -6.49 19.94
CA ASP A 149 -8.58 -6.37 19.22
C ASP A 149 -8.53 -7.21 17.93
N GLY A 150 -9.32 -8.28 17.86
CA GLY A 150 -9.49 -9.11 16.67
C GLY A 150 -10.38 -8.53 15.59
N ASP A 151 -11.09 -7.43 15.86
CA ASP A 151 -11.94 -6.79 14.87
C ASP A 151 -11.10 -6.04 13.83
N PHE A 152 -11.52 -6.13 12.57
CA PHE A 152 -10.88 -5.38 11.48
C PHE A 152 -11.15 -3.88 11.60
N LEU A 153 -10.13 -3.05 11.37
CA LEU A 153 -10.29 -1.60 11.32
C LEU A 153 -11.33 -1.21 10.28
N PHE A 154 -11.22 -1.77 9.08
CA PHE A 154 -12.06 -1.43 7.94
C PHE A 154 -13.03 -2.58 7.65
N ARG A 155 -14.14 -2.62 8.39
CA ARG A 155 -15.22 -3.60 8.25
C ARG A 155 -16.53 -2.98 7.78
N ARG A 156 -17.45 -3.81 7.34
CA ARG A 156 -18.83 -3.40 7.06
C ARG A 156 -19.62 -3.36 8.38
N LYS A 157 -20.60 -2.46 8.44
CA LYS A 157 -21.55 -2.41 9.57
C LYS A 157 -22.28 -3.75 9.72
N GLY A 158 -22.41 -4.22 10.95
CA GLY A 158 -23.07 -5.49 11.24
C GLY A 158 -22.36 -6.72 10.66
N CYS A 159 -21.05 -6.64 10.39
CA CYS A 159 -20.29 -7.73 9.79
C CYS A 159 -18.87 -7.77 10.36
N ARG A 160 -18.41 -8.95 10.77
CA ARG A 160 -17.04 -9.16 11.29
C ARG A 160 -15.96 -9.29 10.20
N LEU A 161 -16.36 -9.37 8.92
CA LEU A 161 -15.42 -9.51 7.81
C LEU A 161 -14.85 -8.16 7.39
N PRO A 162 -13.61 -8.13 6.87
CA PRO A 162 -13.01 -6.90 6.37
C PRO A 162 -13.75 -6.39 5.13
N MET A 163 -13.64 -5.10 4.86
CA MET A 163 -14.11 -4.54 3.59
C MET A 163 -13.27 -5.04 2.41
N THR A 164 -13.94 -5.27 1.29
CA THR A 164 -13.26 -5.68 0.05
C THR A 164 -12.31 -4.59 -0.45
N PRO A 165 -11.08 -4.95 -0.83
CA PRO A 165 -10.13 -3.97 -1.37
C PRO A 165 -10.64 -3.18 -2.58
N SER A 166 -11.51 -3.78 -3.40
CA SER A 166 -12.15 -3.11 -4.54
C SER A 166 -13.06 -1.94 -4.14
N THR A 167 -13.70 -2.00 -2.96
CA THR A 167 -14.53 -0.91 -2.44
C THR A 167 -13.72 0.38 -2.28
N PHE A 168 -12.51 0.28 -1.71
CA PHE A 168 -11.62 1.44 -1.56
C PHE A 168 -11.09 1.93 -2.91
N THR A 169 -10.83 1.04 -3.87
CA THR A 169 -10.43 1.45 -5.21
C THR A 169 -11.53 2.27 -5.89
N TRP A 170 -12.78 1.80 -5.81
CA TRP A 170 -13.92 2.50 -6.37
C TRP A 170 -14.16 3.85 -5.64
N ARG A 171 -14.14 3.84 -4.30
CA ARG A 171 -14.34 5.06 -3.51
C ARG A 171 -13.28 6.11 -3.81
N PHE A 172 -12.01 5.71 -3.92
CA PHE A 172 -10.94 6.63 -4.27
C PHE A 172 -11.17 7.30 -5.63
N LYS A 173 -11.62 6.55 -6.63
CA LYS A 173 -11.98 7.12 -7.95
C LYS A 173 -13.11 8.15 -7.85
N LEU A 174 -14.12 7.90 -7.03
CA LEU A 174 -15.19 8.86 -6.80
C LEU A 174 -14.68 10.15 -6.15
N ILE A 175 -13.80 10.03 -5.14
CA ILE A 175 -13.19 11.18 -4.47
C ILE A 175 -12.37 12.00 -5.46
N LEU A 176 -11.50 11.37 -6.26
CA LEU A 176 -10.72 12.07 -7.27
C LEU A 176 -11.63 12.82 -8.24
N LYS A 177 -12.67 12.20 -8.76
CA LYS A 177 -13.63 12.81 -9.67
C LYS A 177 -14.38 13.97 -9.03
N LYS A 178 -14.88 13.80 -7.80
CA LYS A 178 -15.65 14.80 -7.03
C LYS A 178 -14.84 16.09 -6.83
N HIS A 179 -13.53 15.96 -6.61
CA HIS A 179 -12.64 17.09 -6.31
C HIS A 179 -11.79 17.55 -7.50
N GLY A 180 -12.05 17.08 -8.71
CA GLY A 180 -11.31 17.47 -9.91
C GLY A 180 -9.84 17.06 -9.89
N LEU A 181 -9.50 16.00 -9.15
CA LEU A 181 -8.15 15.48 -9.00
C LEU A 181 -7.82 14.47 -10.12
N PRO A 182 -6.52 14.20 -10.38
CA PRO A 182 -6.10 13.34 -11.48
C PRO A 182 -6.69 11.93 -11.43
N GLU A 183 -7.64 11.60 -12.27
CA GLU A 183 -8.35 10.31 -12.30
C GLU A 183 -7.46 9.12 -12.70
N TYR A 184 -6.24 9.36 -13.22
CA TYR A 184 -5.29 8.28 -13.49
C TYR A 184 -4.71 7.67 -12.23
N LEU A 185 -4.78 8.37 -11.07
CA LEU A 185 -4.33 7.85 -9.80
C LEU A 185 -5.25 6.72 -9.30
N ASN A 186 -4.69 5.80 -8.53
CA ASN A 186 -5.39 4.71 -7.88
C ASN A 186 -4.72 4.40 -6.53
N VAL A 187 -5.31 3.53 -5.73
CA VAL A 187 -4.77 3.21 -4.40
C VAL A 187 -3.32 2.68 -4.47
N HIS A 188 -2.98 1.95 -5.53
CA HIS A 188 -1.61 1.46 -5.70
C HIS A 188 -0.62 2.59 -6.08
N SER A 189 -1.08 3.60 -6.81
CA SER A 189 -0.25 4.77 -7.11
C SER A 189 0.06 5.61 -5.86
N LEU A 190 -0.80 5.61 -4.83
CA LEU A 190 -0.49 6.25 -3.54
C LEU A 190 0.73 5.62 -2.86
N ARG A 191 0.86 4.29 -2.92
CA ARG A 191 2.05 3.60 -2.44
C ARG A 191 3.30 3.97 -3.25
N HIS A 192 3.18 4.09 -4.57
CA HIS A 192 4.29 4.56 -5.41
C HIS A 192 4.67 6.00 -5.08
N THR A 193 3.68 6.85 -4.82
CA THR A 193 3.87 8.24 -4.39
C THR A 193 4.60 8.30 -3.04
N ASN A 194 4.17 7.52 -2.03
CA ASN A 194 4.86 7.41 -0.74
C ASN A 194 6.35 7.10 -0.93
N ALA A 195 6.66 6.05 -1.69
CA ALA A 195 8.04 5.67 -1.95
C ALA A 195 8.84 6.76 -2.68
N SER A 196 8.24 7.43 -3.69
CA SER A 196 8.89 8.54 -4.39
C SER A 196 9.20 9.71 -3.47
N LEU A 197 8.27 10.06 -2.58
CA LEU A 197 8.46 11.14 -1.61
C LEU A 197 9.54 10.78 -0.58
N LEU A 198 9.58 9.55 -0.08
CA LEU A 198 10.63 9.09 0.85
C LEU A 198 12.02 9.19 0.18
N ILE A 199 12.15 8.72 -1.05
CA ILE A 199 13.41 8.80 -1.80
C ILE A 199 13.80 10.26 -2.09
N ALA A 200 12.83 11.09 -2.49
CA ALA A 200 13.06 12.52 -2.76
C ALA A 200 13.51 13.27 -1.50
N ASN A 201 13.10 12.81 -0.30
CA ASN A 201 13.53 13.33 0.99
C ASN A 201 14.83 12.68 1.52
N GLY A 202 15.55 11.93 0.69
CA GLY A 202 16.88 11.39 1.01
C GLY A 202 16.88 10.02 1.69
N THR A 203 15.71 9.37 1.88
CA THR A 203 15.67 8.00 2.42
C THR A 203 16.31 7.04 1.42
N ASP A 204 17.20 6.18 1.89
CA ASP A 204 17.85 5.19 1.04
C ASP A 204 16.86 4.12 0.53
N VAL A 205 17.20 3.55 -0.63
CA VAL A 205 16.32 2.62 -1.36
C VAL A 205 16.07 1.32 -0.59
N ALA A 206 17.04 0.84 0.17
CA ALA A 206 16.92 -0.40 0.91
C ALA A 206 15.92 -0.21 2.08
N THR A 207 16.01 0.91 2.79
CA THR A 207 15.04 1.30 3.82
C THR A 207 13.63 1.45 3.23
N VAL A 208 13.48 2.14 2.09
CA VAL A 208 12.17 2.26 1.42
C VAL A 208 11.64 0.89 0.98
N ALA A 209 12.49 0.02 0.42
CA ALA A 209 12.10 -1.33 0.04
C ALA A 209 11.63 -2.15 1.25
N GLY A 210 12.31 -2.03 2.38
CA GLY A 210 11.94 -2.66 3.65
C GLY A 210 10.58 -2.16 4.17
N LEU A 211 10.37 -0.84 4.24
CA LEU A 211 9.11 -0.24 4.67
C LEU A 211 7.93 -0.68 3.79
N LEU A 212 8.16 -0.80 2.49
CA LEU A 212 7.15 -1.26 1.55
C LEU A 212 6.97 -2.79 1.55
N GLY A 213 7.89 -3.56 2.08
CA GLY A 213 7.87 -5.04 2.01
C GLY A 213 8.06 -5.53 0.57
N HIS A 214 9.03 -4.98 -0.16
CA HIS A 214 9.49 -5.51 -1.43
C HIS A 214 10.52 -6.61 -1.18
N SER A 215 10.30 -7.78 -1.76
CA SER A 215 11.24 -8.91 -1.64
C SER A 215 12.57 -8.64 -2.34
N GLN A 216 12.60 -7.71 -3.29
CA GLN A 216 13.80 -7.30 -4.00
C GLN A 216 13.89 -5.78 -4.12
N PRO A 217 15.00 -5.15 -3.68
CA PRO A 217 15.24 -3.70 -3.82
C PRO A 217 15.21 -3.21 -5.27
N SER A 218 15.56 -4.08 -6.24
CA SER A 218 15.47 -3.76 -7.67
C SER A 218 14.07 -3.34 -8.11
N THR A 219 13.03 -3.86 -7.46
CA THR A 219 11.65 -3.44 -7.72
C THR A 219 11.42 -1.97 -7.37
N THR A 220 12.05 -1.49 -6.29
CA THR A 220 12.03 -0.09 -5.88
C THR A 220 12.87 0.75 -6.85
N LEU A 221 14.05 0.28 -7.20
CA LEU A 221 14.98 0.98 -8.10
C LEU A 221 14.34 1.23 -9.49
N ASP A 222 13.73 0.20 -10.09
CA ASP A 222 13.10 0.28 -11.42
C ASP A 222 11.91 1.26 -11.48
N ILE A 223 11.30 1.54 -10.33
CA ILE A 223 10.13 2.42 -10.24
C ILE A 223 10.53 3.89 -10.11
N TYR A 224 11.68 4.17 -9.48
CA TYR A 224 12.03 5.51 -8.98
C TYR A 224 13.28 6.12 -9.61
N THR A 225 13.69 5.62 -10.77
CA THR A 225 14.88 6.09 -11.50
C THR A 225 14.93 7.63 -11.64
N HIS A 226 13.78 8.27 -11.85
CA HIS A 226 13.70 9.74 -11.98
C HIS A 226 13.91 10.51 -10.67
N ALA A 227 13.52 9.94 -9.52
CA ALA A 227 13.77 10.56 -8.21
C ALA A 227 15.25 10.55 -7.85
N PHE A 228 16.03 9.60 -8.40
CA PHE A 228 17.48 9.52 -8.17
C PHE A 228 18.28 10.64 -8.81
N ASP A 229 17.83 11.23 -9.91
CA ASP A 229 18.63 12.27 -10.59
C ASP A 229 18.73 13.54 -9.76
N LYS A 230 17.69 13.91 -9.01
CA LYS A 230 17.75 15.01 -8.03
C LYS A 230 18.69 14.68 -6.87
N ASN A 231 18.63 13.45 -6.35
CA ASN A 231 19.50 13.02 -5.24
C ASN A 231 20.96 12.90 -5.65
N LYS A 232 21.28 12.50 -6.88
CA LYS A 232 22.65 12.50 -7.43
C LYS A 232 23.26 13.89 -7.44
N GLN A 233 22.48 14.90 -7.85
CA GLN A 233 22.95 16.29 -7.85
C GLN A 233 23.19 16.80 -6.44
N ALA A 234 22.27 16.49 -5.50
CA ALA A 234 22.44 16.87 -4.10
C ALA A 234 23.64 16.19 -3.45
N ALA A 235 23.82 14.89 -3.69
CA ALA A 235 24.98 14.13 -3.19
C ALA A 235 26.31 14.66 -3.76
N SER A 236 26.34 15.00 -5.05
CA SER A 236 27.54 15.58 -5.68
C SER A 236 27.89 16.95 -5.07
N ARG A 237 26.87 17.80 -4.80
CA ARG A 237 27.09 19.09 -4.13
C ARG A 237 27.59 18.91 -2.71
N ALA A 238 26.96 18.05 -1.92
CA ALA A 238 27.36 17.78 -0.55
C ALA A 238 28.78 17.24 -0.44
N LEU A 239 29.22 16.39 -1.42
CA LEU A 239 30.59 15.93 -1.50
C LEU A 239 31.54 17.06 -1.80
N GLN A 240 31.23 17.92 -2.78
CA GLN A 240 32.05 19.08 -3.16
C GLN A 240 32.20 20.07 -2.02
N GLU A 241 31.09 20.38 -1.34
CA GLU A 241 31.06 21.26 -0.14
C GLU A 241 31.89 20.65 1.01
N GLY A 242 31.81 19.33 1.23
CA GLY A 242 32.58 18.64 2.27
C GLY A 242 34.07 18.50 1.96
N LEU A 243 34.47 18.61 0.69
CA LEU A 243 35.86 18.57 0.23
C LEU A 243 36.45 19.96 -0.05
N GLU A 244 35.65 21.02 0.15
CA GLU A 244 36.04 22.44 -0.13
C GLU A 244 36.56 22.65 -1.58
N ILE A 245 35.99 21.94 -2.58
CA ILE A 245 36.31 22.03 -4.00
C ILE A 245 35.14 22.50 -4.86
#